data_89219d368a7974ffa96171da6437054e
#
_entry.id   89219d368a7974ffa96171da6437054e
#
_cell.length_a   1.000
_cell.length_b   1.000
_cell.length_c   1.000
_cell.angle_alpha   90.00
_cell.angle_beta   90.00
_cell.angle_gamma   90.00
#
_symmetry.space_group_name_H-M   'P 1'
#
loop_
_entity.id
_entity.type
_entity.pdbx_description
1 polymer ?
#
loop_
_entity_poly.entity_id
_entity_poly.type
_entity_poly.pdbx_seq_one_letter_code
_entity_poly.pdbx_strand_id
1 'polypeptide(L)'
;PLSVFGNHNLMNCLAAYYACAELGVTAIDFLDAMKDFTGAAKRLELLEMNDTMSIYRDFAHAPSKVKATVQAVKQQFPKRKLYGILELHTYSSLNVNFMNEYKGALDDLDASVVFYAKHALEIKKMPELPVQKVMEGFDKPGLIVMNDKYELEKWLLTIPNHDANILFMSS
;
A
#
# COMPACT_ATOMS: atom_id res chain seq x y z
N PRO A 1 22.83 0.75 7.28
CA PRO A 1 21.49 1.22 6.96
C PRO A 1 20.51 0.06 7.09
N LEU A 2 19.25 0.35 7.49
CA LEU A 2 18.20 -0.64 7.54
C LEU A 2 17.59 -0.80 6.13
N SER A 3 17.18 -2.01 5.79
CA SER A 3 16.50 -2.29 4.52
C SER A 3 15.01 -1.92 4.55
N VAL A 4 14.43 -1.76 5.75
CA VAL A 4 13.06 -1.31 5.96
C VAL A 4 12.98 0.21 6.10
N PHE A 5 11.92 0.83 5.57
CA PHE A 5 11.71 2.27 5.61
C PHE A 5 10.26 2.63 5.93
N GLY A 6 10.00 3.92 6.12
CA GLY A 6 8.71 4.45 6.53
C GLY A 6 8.53 4.50 8.03
N ASN A 7 7.88 5.57 8.50
CA ASN A 7 7.73 5.85 9.93
C ASN A 7 7.06 4.70 10.70
N HIS A 8 6.04 4.07 10.10
CA HIS A 8 5.36 2.93 10.72
C HIS A 8 6.27 1.71 10.91
N ASN A 9 7.20 1.43 9.97
CA ASN A 9 8.18 0.35 10.12
C ASN A 9 9.26 0.69 11.14
N LEU A 10 9.68 1.96 11.22
CA LEU A 10 10.62 2.41 12.26
C LEU A 10 9.99 2.31 13.66
N MET A 11 8.71 2.64 13.82
CA MET A 11 7.99 2.46 15.08
C MET A 11 7.86 0.99 15.47
N ASN A 12 7.60 0.09 14.50
CA ASN A 12 7.59 -1.36 14.74
C ASN A 12 8.97 -1.87 15.16
N CYS A 13 10.03 -1.39 14.52
CA CYS A 13 11.41 -1.70 14.86
C CYS A 13 11.75 -1.24 16.29
N LEU A 14 11.35 -0.03 16.67
CA LEU A 14 11.53 0.50 18.01
C LEU A 14 10.79 -0.32 19.07
N ALA A 15 9.54 -0.71 18.79
CA ALA A 15 8.78 -1.59 19.69
C ALA A 15 9.44 -2.96 19.86
N ALA A 16 9.95 -3.55 18.76
CA ALA A 16 10.70 -4.80 18.81
C ALA A 16 11.99 -4.65 19.64
N TYR A 17 12.71 -3.54 19.47
CA TYR A 17 13.89 -3.24 20.28
C TYR A 17 13.57 -3.23 21.78
N TYR A 18 12.52 -2.52 22.22
CA TYR A 18 12.15 -2.48 23.63
C TYR A 18 11.81 -3.88 24.16
N ALA A 19 11.08 -4.69 23.39
CA ALA A 19 10.78 -6.06 23.81
C ALA A 19 12.05 -6.93 23.95
N CYS A 20 13.02 -6.78 23.03
CA CYS A 20 14.30 -7.47 23.10
C CYS A 20 15.17 -6.98 24.29
N ALA A 21 15.13 -5.67 24.57
CA ALA A 21 15.88 -5.08 25.67
C ALA A 21 15.43 -5.64 27.05
N GLU A 22 14.13 -5.89 27.25
CA GLU A 22 13.59 -6.55 28.44
C GLU A 22 14.13 -7.98 28.61
N LEU A 23 14.58 -8.61 27.53
CA LEU A 23 15.23 -9.93 27.53
C LEU A 23 16.77 -9.86 27.62
N GLY A 24 17.33 -8.65 27.80
CA GLY A 24 18.77 -8.44 27.98
C GLY A 24 19.54 -8.25 26.65
N VAL A 25 18.87 -8.13 25.50
CA VAL A 25 19.54 -7.84 24.21
C VAL A 25 20.00 -6.38 24.19
N THR A 26 21.28 -6.17 23.90
CA THR A 26 21.82 -4.80 23.82
C THR A 26 21.38 -4.10 22.53
N ALA A 27 21.39 -2.75 22.53
CA ALA A 27 21.07 -1.98 21.33
C ALA A 27 22.02 -2.30 20.16
N ILE A 28 23.28 -2.61 20.46
CA ILE A 28 24.29 -2.96 19.44
C ILE A 28 23.93 -4.27 18.78
N ASP A 29 23.64 -5.32 19.57
CA ASP A 29 23.28 -6.65 19.07
C ASP A 29 21.98 -6.61 18.27
N PHE A 30 20.99 -5.85 18.79
CA PHE A 30 19.72 -5.65 18.08
C PHE A 30 19.92 -4.98 16.71
N LEU A 31 20.68 -3.87 16.68
CA LEU A 31 20.94 -3.15 15.42
C LEU A 31 21.79 -3.98 14.46
N ASP A 32 22.67 -4.82 14.96
CA ASP A 32 23.48 -5.71 14.13
C ASP A 32 22.61 -6.78 13.47
N ALA A 33 21.73 -7.42 14.23
CA ALA A 33 20.74 -8.37 13.71
C ALA A 33 19.78 -7.74 12.69
N MET A 34 19.42 -6.46 12.89
CA MET A 34 18.51 -5.74 11.97
C MET A 34 19.13 -5.37 10.62
N LYS A 35 20.45 -5.49 10.44
CA LYS A 35 21.09 -5.20 9.14
C LYS A 35 20.64 -6.15 8.03
N ASP A 36 20.40 -7.40 8.37
CA ASP A 36 19.98 -8.45 7.43
C ASP A 36 18.44 -8.58 7.35
N PHE A 37 17.70 -7.81 8.14
CA PHE A 37 16.25 -7.85 8.12
C PHE A 37 15.68 -7.07 6.93
N THR A 38 15.11 -7.78 5.98
CA THR A 38 14.55 -7.22 4.74
C THR A 38 13.06 -6.86 4.83
N GLY A 39 12.45 -7.04 6.01
CA GLY A 39 11.02 -6.81 6.23
C GLY A 39 10.22 -8.11 6.36
N ALA A 40 8.95 -7.97 6.74
CA ALA A 40 8.02 -9.10 6.77
C ALA A 40 7.32 -9.23 5.42
N ALA A 41 7.02 -10.46 5.00
CA ALA A 41 6.27 -10.73 3.77
C ALA A 41 4.96 -9.94 3.73
N LYS A 42 4.62 -9.37 2.59
CA LYS A 42 3.44 -8.52 2.37
C LYS A 42 3.38 -7.28 3.29
N ARG A 43 4.51 -6.79 3.80
CA ARG A 43 4.60 -5.56 4.61
C ARG A 43 5.61 -4.62 3.97
N LEU A 44 5.14 -3.80 3.03
CA LEU A 44 5.96 -2.96 2.16
C LEU A 44 7.12 -3.77 1.53
N GLU A 45 6.78 -4.95 1.06
CA GLU A 45 7.70 -5.92 0.48
C GLU A 45 8.14 -5.46 -0.89
N LEU A 46 9.45 -5.41 -1.10
CA LEU A 46 10.03 -5.14 -2.42
C LEU A 46 9.91 -6.39 -3.29
N LEU A 47 9.21 -6.29 -4.42
CA LEU A 47 9.06 -7.38 -5.39
C LEU A 47 10.13 -7.32 -6.48
N GLU A 48 10.40 -6.11 -6.99
CA GLU A 48 11.34 -5.87 -8.08
C GLU A 48 11.93 -4.48 -7.93
N MET A 49 13.20 -4.31 -8.32
CA MET A 49 13.88 -3.03 -8.32
C MET A 49 14.96 -2.97 -9.39
N ASN A 50 15.04 -1.83 -10.06
CA ASN A 50 16.19 -1.42 -10.87
C ASN A 50 16.60 0.02 -10.49
N ASP A 51 17.52 0.61 -11.22
CA ASP A 51 18.06 1.94 -10.91
C ASP A 51 17.01 3.05 -10.90
N THR A 52 15.93 2.91 -11.65
CA THR A 52 14.92 3.95 -11.87
C THR A 52 13.50 3.56 -11.44
N MET A 53 13.26 2.29 -11.11
CA MET A 53 11.94 1.78 -10.79
C MET A 53 11.97 0.79 -9.62
N SER A 54 10.92 0.79 -8.81
CA SER A 54 10.71 -0.21 -7.76
C SER A 54 9.24 -0.61 -7.70
N ILE A 55 8.99 -1.88 -7.45
CA ILE A 55 7.64 -2.44 -7.31
C ILE A 55 7.50 -2.99 -5.89
N TYR A 56 6.51 -2.50 -5.18
CA TYR A 56 6.21 -2.89 -3.80
C TYR A 56 4.85 -3.54 -3.68
N ARG A 57 4.73 -4.43 -2.70
CA ARG A 57 3.47 -5.01 -2.26
C ARG A 57 3.29 -4.78 -0.76
N ASP A 58 2.09 -4.36 -0.35
CA ASP A 58 1.73 -4.17 1.05
C ASP A 58 0.35 -4.73 1.37
N PHE A 59 0.17 -5.23 2.58
CA PHE A 59 -1.11 -5.69 3.13
C PHE A 59 -2.00 -4.53 3.60
N ALA A 60 -1.65 -3.29 3.26
CA ALA A 60 -2.43 -2.12 3.63
C ALA A 60 -3.80 -2.14 2.95
N HIS A 61 -4.85 -2.21 3.74
CA HIS A 61 -6.25 -2.19 3.30
C HIS A 61 -7.12 -1.25 4.15
N ALA A 62 -6.72 -0.94 5.37
CA ALA A 62 -7.39 0.07 6.20
C ALA A 62 -6.92 1.48 5.81
N PRO A 63 -7.80 2.50 5.81
CA PRO A 63 -7.49 3.85 5.33
C PRO A 63 -6.20 4.45 5.89
N SER A 64 -5.99 4.36 7.21
CA SER A 64 -4.79 4.89 7.86
C SER A 64 -3.51 4.14 7.44
N LYS A 65 -3.59 2.83 7.21
CA LYS A 65 -2.46 2.02 6.74
C LYS A 65 -2.13 2.32 5.29
N VAL A 66 -3.15 2.43 4.42
CA VAL A 66 -3.01 2.85 3.02
C VAL A 66 -2.27 4.18 2.96
N LYS A 67 -2.73 5.18 3.71
CA LYS A 67 -2.08 6.50 3.78
C LYS A 67 -0.62 6.40 4.23
N ALA A 68 -0.35 5.67 5.31
CA ALA A 68 1.00 5.53 5.84
C ALA A 68 1.96 4.85 4.86
N THR A 69 1.51 3.80 4.15
CA THR A 69 2.32 3.10 3.15
C THR A 69 2.58 3.98 1.93
N VAL A 70 1.57 4.67 1.41
CA VAL A 70 1.72 5.63 0.30
C VAL A 70 2.74 6.69 0.65
N GLN A 71 2.62 7.31 1.83
CA GLN A 71 3.56 8.32 2.32
C GLN A 71 4.98 7.79 2.46
N ALA A 72 5.14 6.58 2.99
CA ALA A 72 6.45 5.97 3.16
C ALA A 72 7.19 5.82 1.81
N VAL A 73 6.52 5.30 0.77
CA VAL A 73 7.12 5.14 -0.56
C VAL A 73 7.41 6.50 -1.21
N LYS A 74 6.48 7.47 -1.10
CA LYS A 74 6.68 8.80 -1.67
C LYS A 74 7.84 9.54 -1.00
N GLN A 75 7.99 9.45 0.30
CA GLN A 75 9.09 10.05 1.06
C GLN A 75 10.44 9.40 0.74
N GLN A 76 10.47 8.09 0.55
CA GLN A 76 11.68 7.35 0.18
C GLN A 76 12.16 7.72 -1.22
N PHE A 77 11.24 7.98 -2.15
CA PHE A 77 11.53 8.27 -3.55
C PHE A 77 10.85 9.56 -4.03
N PRO A 78 11.18 10.74 -3.49
CA PRO A 78 10.42 11.96 -3.72
C PRO A 78 10.45 12.45 -5.18
N LYS A 79 11.44 12.02 -5.97
CA LYS A 79 11.60 12.41 -7.37
C LYS A 79 10.91 11.47 -8.35
N ARG A 80 10.56 10.24 -7.91
CA ARG A 80 9.88 9.26 -8.76
C ARG A 80 8.37 9.45 -8.69
N LYS A 81 7.69 9.18 -9.80
CA LYS A 81 6.23 9.09 -9.81
C LYS A 81 5.79 7.84 -9.07
N LEU A 82 4.72 7.94 -8.31
CA LEU A 82 4.17 6.83 -7.54
C LEU A 82 2.78 6.44 -8.08
N TYR A 83 2.70 5.24 -8.61
CA TYR A 83 1.49 4.62 -9.12
C TYR A 83 0.96 3.63 -8.08
N GLY A 84 -0.27 3.83 -7.61
CA GLY A 84 -0.84 2.99 -6.56
C GLY A 84 -2.08 2.23 -7.01
N ILE A 85 -2.12 0.95 -6.68
CA ILE A 85 -3.27 0.08 -6.87
C ILE A 85 -3.75 -0.37 -5.49
N LEU A 86 -4.98 0.01 -5.13
CA LEU A 86 -5.64 -0.43 -3.90
C LEU A 86 -6.75 -1.41 -4.23
N GLU A 87 -6.64 -2.64 -3.75
CA GLU A 87 -7.72 -3.61 -3.84
C GLU A 87 -8.66 -3.49 -2.63
N LEU A 88 -9.95 -3.29 -2.90
CA LEU A 88 -11.01 -3.40 -1.90
C LEU A 88 -11.49 -4.85 -1.85
N HIS A 89 -11.19 -5.54 -0.75
CA HIS A 89 -11.50 -6.97 -0.61
C HIS A 89 -12.17 -7.32 0.72
N THR A 90 -11.99 -6.53 1.78
CA THR A 90 -12.60 -6.81 3.10
C THR A 90 -14.06 -6.38 3.15
N TYR A 91 -14.82 -6.91 4.11
CA TYR A 91 -16.22 -6.50 4.31
C TYR A 91 -16.36 -4.99 4.53
N SER A 92 -15.47 -4.38 5.29
CA SER A 92 -15.50 -2.93 5.50
C SER A 92 -15.13 -2.16 4.25
N SER A 93 -14.07 -2.56 3.54
CA SER A 93 -13.62 -1.86 2.33
C SER A 93 -14.57 -1.98 1.13
N LEU A 94 -15.48 -2.96 1.15
CA LEU A 94 -16.54 -3.13 0.14
C LEU A 94 -17.86 -2.49 0.56
N ASN A 95 -17.92 -1.91 1.76
CA ASN A 95 -19.13 -1.28 2.26
C ASN A 95 -19.19 0.20 1.84
N VAL A 96 -20.22 0.58 1.10
CA VAL A 96 -20.42 1.95 0.60
C VAL A 96 -20.37 3.01 1.70
N ASN A 97 -20.88 2.69 2.90
CA ASN A 97 -20.87 3.62 4.03
C ASN A 97 -19.47 3.85 4.63
N PHE A 98 -18.51 3.01 4.28
CA PHE A 98 -17.12 3.11 4.76
C PHE A 98 -16.20 3.85 3.78
N MET A 99 -16.67 4.13 2.56
CA MET A 99 -15.83 4.72 1.50
C MET A 99 -15.22 6.08 1.91
N ASN A 100 -15.98 6.90 2.64
CA ASN A 100 -15.51 8.23 3.07
C ASN A 100 -14.29 8.18 4.00
N GLU A 101 -14.05 7.06 4.68
CA GLU A 101 -12.87 6.87 5.52
C GLU A 101 -11.56 6.86 4.71
N TYR A 102 -11.65 6.56 3.40
CA TYR A 102 -10.49 6.58 2.50
C TYR A 102 -10.12 7.98 1.97
N LYS A 103 -10.93 9.01 2.28
CA LYS A 103 -10.62 10.37 1.84
C LYS A 103 -9.21 10.79 2.28
N GLY A 104 -8.41 11.25 1.32
CA GLY A 104 -7.02 11.65 1.54
C GLY A 104 -6.02 10.49 1.72
N ALA A 105 -6.44 9.22 1.64
CA ALA A 105 -5.54 8.08 1.81
C ALA A 105 -4.60 7.86 0.61
N LEU A 106 -5.00 8.34 -0.57
CA LEU A 106 -4.27 8.17 -1.82
C LEU A 106 -3.67 9.49 -2.36
N ASP A 107 -3.72 10.59 -1.60
CA ASP A 107 -3.37 11.93 -2.10
C ASP A 107 -1.94 12.03 -2.63
N ASP A 108 -1.00 11.35 -1.99
CA ASP A 108 0.41 11.39 -2.38
C ASP A 108 0.75 10.49 -3.59
N LEU A 109 -0.24 9.79 -4.18
CA LEU A 109 -0.08 9.07 -5.44
C LEU A 109 -0.19 10.01 -6.64
N ASP A 110 0.71 9.86 -7.61
CA ASP A 110 0.65 10.59 -8.89
C ASP A 110 -0.44 10.02 -9.81
N ALA A 111 -0.68 8.70 -9.74
CA ALA A 111 -1.83 8.05 -10.37
C ALA A 111 -2.33 6.91 -9.49
N SER A 112 -3.63 6.69 -9.47
CA SER A 112 -4.26 5.73 -8.57
C SER A 112 -5.38 4.96 -9.22
N VAL A 113 -5.40 3.66 -8.95
CA VAL A 113 -6.49 2.75 -9.26
C VAL A 113 -7.03 2.17 -7.97
N VAL A 114 -8.34 2.21 -7.80
CA VAL A 114 -9.06 1.38 -6.83
C VAL A 114 -9.70 0.23 -7.58
N PHE A 115 -9.34 -0.97 -7.21
CA PHE A 115 -9.83 -2.19 -7.82
C PHE A 115 -10.73 -2.97 -6.85
N TYR A 116 -11.81 -3.55 -7.34
CA TYR A 116 -12.57 -4.56 -6.61
C TYR A 116 -13.14 -5.60 -7.55
N ALA A 117 -13.04 -6.86 -7.19
CA ALA A 117 -13.62 -7.95 -7.97
C ALA A 117 -15.12 -8.07 -7.69
N LYS A 118 -15.98 -8.06 -8.73
CA LYS A 118 -17.44 -8.29 -8.57
C LYS A 118 -17.74 -9.60 -7.87
N HIS A 119 -16.98 -10.65 -8.20
CA HIS A 119 -17.07 -11.96 -7.57
C HIS A 119 -16.82 -11.93 -6.04
N ALA A 120 -15.99 -11.02 -5.55
CA ALA A 120 -15.78 -10.85 -4.11
C ALA A 120 -17.05 -10.37 -3.38
N LEU A 121 -17.86 -9.51 -4.02
CA LEU A 121 -19.17 -9.09 -3.50
C LEU A 121 -20.15 -10.26 -3.47
N GLU A 122 -20.19 -11.07 -4.52
CA GLU A 122 -21.06 -12.25 -4.61
C GLU A 122 -20.74 -13.27 -3.51
N ILE A 123 -19.47 -13.66 -3.34
CA ILE A 123 -19.02 -14.59 -2.29
C ILE A 123 -19.40 -14.06 -0.90
N LYS A 124 -19.22 -12.77 -0.68
CA LYS A 124 -19.51 -12.13 0.62
C LYS A 124 -20.99 -11.80 0.80
N LYS A 125 -21.84 -12.07 -0.20
CA LYS A 125 -23.27 -11.72 -0.21
C LYS A 125 -23.51 -10.24 0.11
N MET A 126 -22.65 -9.38 -0.43
CA MET A 126 -22.74 -7.94 -0.26
C MET A 126 -23.49 -7.32 -1.44
N PRO A 127 -24.17 -6.17 -1.22
CA PRO A 127 -24.81 -5.43 -2.29
C PRO A 127 -23.78 -4.95 -3.30
N GLU A 128 -24.23 -4.62 -4.51
CA GLU A 128 -23.40 -4.01 -5.53
C GLU A 128 -22.73 -2.72 -5.00
N LEU A 129 -21.46 -2.55 -5.30
CA LEU A 129 -20.69 -1.35 -4.96
C LEU A 129 -20.61 -0.45 -6.21
N PRO A 130 -21.40 0.64 -6.28
CA PRO A 130 -21.35 1.52 -7.45
C PRO A 130 -20.01 2.24 -7.55
N VAL A 131 -19.43 2.24 -8.75
CA VAL A 131 -18.16 2.96 -9.05
C VAL A 131 -18.23 4.42 -8.59
N GLN A 132 -19.36 5.09 -8.85
CA GLN A 132 -19.55 6.48 -8.46
C GLN A 132 -19.42 6.69 -6.94
N LYS A 133 -19.92 5.76 -6.13
CA LYS A 133 -19.80 5.83 -4.66
C LYS A 133 -18.38 5.64 -4.16
N VAL A 134 -17.60 4.81 -4.85
CA VAL A 134 -16.17 4.70 -4.56
C VAL A 134 -15.46 6.01 -4.89
N MET A 135 -15.69 6.58 -6.06
CA MET A 135 -15.09 7.86 -6.47
C MET A 135 -15.45 9.00 -5.50
N GLU A 136 -16.73 9.12 -5.12
CA GLU A 136 -17.21 10.11 -4.16
C GLU A 136 -16.52 9.94 -2.77
N GLY A 137 -16.40 8.70 -2.28
CA GLY A 137 -15.84 8.43 -0.96
C GLY A 137 -14.35 8.73 -0.87
N PHE A 138 -13.59 8.38 -1.89
CA PHE A 138 -12.16 8.68 -1.93
C PHE A 138 -11.88 10.18 -2.18
N ASP A 139 -12.79 10.88 -2.85
CA ASP A 139 -12.70 12.31 -3.17
C ASP A 139 -11.32 12.71 -3.74
N LYS A 140 -10.77 11.87 -4.63
CA LYS A 140 -9.46 12.08 -5.25
C LYS A 140 -9.61 12.41 -6.73
N PRO A 141 -9.15 13.59 -7.18
CA PRO A 141 -9.12 13.94 -8.60
C PRO A 141 -8.30 12.92 -9.42
N GLY A 142 -8.86 12.47 -10.54
CA GLY A 142 -8.18 11.53 -11.43
C GLY A 142 -8.13 10.08 -10.92
N LEU A 143 -8.85 9.75 -9.85
CA LEU A 143 -8.99 8.37 -9.41
C LEU A 143 -9.67 7.53 -10.49
N ILE A 144 -9.09 6.37 -10.78
CA ILE A 144 -9.67 5.37 -11.65
C ILE A 144 -10.23 4.24 -10.78
N VAL A 145 -11.45 3.81 -11.05
CA VAL A 145 -12.08 2.68 -10.36
C VAL A 145 -12.34 1.58 -11.38
N MET A 146 -11.84 0.39 -11.11
CA MET A 146 -11.92 -0.77 -12.01
C MET A 146 -12.49 -1.99 -11.28
N ASN A 147 -13.21 -2.83 -12.00
CA ASN A 147 -13.69 -4.13 -11.51
C ASN A 147 -13.46 -5.27 -12.53
N ASP A 148 -12.71 -4.99 -13.59
CA ASP A 148 -12.25 -5.94 -14.58
C ASP A 148 -10.71 -6.04 -14.54
N LYS A 149 -10.20 -7.27 -14.37
CA LYS A 149 -8.75 -7.51 -14.30
C LYS A 149 -8.01 -7.20 -15.59
N TYR A 150 -8.65 -7.37 -16.74
CA TYR A 150 -8.03 -7.09 -18.04
C TYR A 150 -7.85 -5.58 -18.27
N GLU A 151 -8.78 -4.78 -17.77
CA GLU A 151 -8.62 -3.32 -17.77
C GLU A 151 -7.47 -2.89 -16.86
N LEU A 152 -7.35 -3.50 -15.68
CA LEU A 152 -6.24 -3.24 -14.77
C LEU A 152 -4.89 -3.66 -15.40
N GLU A 153 -4.81 -4.83 -16.03
CA GLU A 153 -3.61 -5.29 -16.73
C GLU A 153 -3.21 -4.31 -17.85
N LYS A 154 -4.15 -3.85 -18.66
CA LYS A 154 -3.90 -2.85 -19.70
C LYS A 154 -3.40 -1.53 -19.11
N TRP A 155 -3.99 -1.08 -18.01
CA TRP A 155 -3.55 0.14 -17.36
C TRP A 155 -2.12 0.01 -16.80
N LEU A 156 -1.78 -1.12 -16.19
CA LEU A 156 -0.43 -1.39 -15.70
C LEU A 156 0.63 -1.29 -16.81
N LEU A 157 0.29 -1.74 -18.02
CA LEU A 157 1.18 -1.65 -19.19
C LEU A 157 1.40 -0.21 -19.68
N THR A 158 0.60 0.76 -19.25
CA THR A 158 0.78 2.18 -19.56
C THR A 158 1.76 2.89 -18.62
N ILE A 159 2.13 2.26 -17.50
CA ILE A 159 3.05 2.85 -16.53
C ILE A 159 4.47 2.89 -17.14
N PRO A 160 5.15 4.04 -17.12
CA PRO A 160 6.52 4.13 -17.58
C PRO A 160 7.44 3.16 -16.82
N ASN A 161 8.40 2.57 -17.52
CA ASN A 161 9.39 1.66 -16.93
C ASN A 161 10.63 2.37 -16.36
N HIS A 162 10.55 3.68 -16.18
CA HIS A 162 11.61 4.51 -15.60
C HIS A 162 11.01 5.65 -14.77
N ASP A 163 11.77 6.13 -13.80
CA ASP A 163 11.41 7.21 -12.86
C ASP A 163 10.03 7.02 -12.19
N ALA A 164 9.69 5.75 -11.94
CA ALA A 164 8.40 5.34 -11.43
C ALA A 164 8.54 4.32 -10.31
N ASN A 165 7.60 4.33 -9.37
CA ASN A 165 7.39 3.23 -8.44
C ASN A 165 5.94 2.75 -8.54
N ILE A 166 5.75 1.46 -8.36
CA ILE A 166 4.42 0.83 -8.33
C ILE A 166 4.19 0.28 -6.93
N LEU A 167 3.03 0.57 -6.37
CA LEU A 167 2.64 0.10 -5.04
C LEU A 167 1.30 -0.65 -5.14
N PHE A 168 1.34 -1.96 -4.91
CA PHE A 168 0.16 -2.80 -4.77
C PHE A 168 -0.24 -2.90 -3.30
N MET A 169 -1.50 -2.57 -2.99
CA MET A 169 -2.08 -2.63 -1.65
C MET A 169 -3.31 -3.54 -1.67
N SER A 170 -3.23 -4.66 -0.95
CA SER A 170 -4.31 -5.66 -0.87
C SER A 170 -4.23 -6.43 0.43
N SER A 171 -5.37 -6.94 0.92
CA SER A 171 -5.46 -7.81 2.10
C SER A 171 -5.35 -9.29 1.76
#